data_0b4a450acf7847c438a8d2df8e345ef9
#
_entry.id   0b4a450acf7847c438a8d2df8e345ef9
#
_cell.length_a   1.000
_cell.length_b   1.000
_cell.length_c   1.000
_cell.angle_alpha   90.00
_cell.angle_beta   90.00
_cell.angle_gamma   90.00
#
_symmetry.space_group_name_H-M   'P 1'
#
loop_
_entity.id
_entity.type
_entity.pdbx_description
1 polymer ?
#
loop_
_entity_poly.entity_id
_entity_poly.type
_entity_poly.pdbx_seq_one_letter_code
_entity_poly.pdbx_strand_id
1 'polypeptide(L)'
;MAELAEILGEELELPRIQPKSADNIITTKEKYTGVSRTGPESLRHFKRTFKRALRRQISTGNYAPDDPRIIPIKEDQRYRSWKSTQSPDTRAVVIYMMDVSGSMGDEQKEIVRIQSFWINAWLRSNYEGIATRYIVHDADAREVDENTFFRTRESGGTMISSAYKLCRDMIAADYPVAEWNIYALHFSDGDNWADDDTQCLAILGEDLLPALNLFGYAQVHSPYGSGRFLDAIKSRLGERKNIVLSEVPDRESILDSIKTLLGKGL
;
A
#
# COMPACT_ATOMS: atom_id res chain seq x y z
N MET A 1 -6.19 -16.20 0.56
CA MET A 1 -5.60 -15.00 1.22
C MET A 1 -4.13 -14.84 0.85
N ALA A 2 -3.25 -15.83 1.12
CA ALA A 2 -1.83 -15.73 0.76
C ALA A 2 -1.56 -15.59 -0.76
N GLU A 3 -2.32 -16.28 -1.60
CA GLU A 3 -2.19 -16.18 -3.07
C GLU A 3 -2.54 -14.79 -3.63
N LEU A 4 -3.56 -14.14 -3.09
CA LEU A 4 -3.92 -12.77 -3.49
C LEU A 4 -2.89 -11.74 -3.00
N ALA A 5 -2.36 -11.91 -1.79
CA ALA A 5 -1.25 -11.08 -1.29
C ALA A 5 0.04 -11.30 -2.10
N GLU A 6 0.26 -12.50 -2.65
CA GLU A 6 1.40 -12.80 -3.54
C GLU A 6 1.23 -12.13 -4.92
N ILE A 7 0.01 -12.10 -5.46
CA ILE A 7 -0.29 -11.42 -6.73
C ILE A 7 -0.11 -9.90 -6.59
N LEU A 8 -0.62 -9.31 -5.51
CA LEU A 8 -0.42 -7.90 -5.18
C LEU A 8 1.05 -7.58 -4.89
N GLY A 9 1.78 -8.51 -4.26
CA GLY A 9 3.18 -8.33 -3.88
C GLY A 9 4.17 -8.19 -5.04
N GLU A 10 3.82 -8.62 -6.26
CA GLU A 10 4.66 -8.41 -7.44
C GLU A 10 4.56 -6.97 -7.99
N GLU A 11 3.48 -6.25 -7.70
CA GLU A 11 3.18 -4.93 -8.27
C GLU A 11 3.29 -3.78 -7.25
N LEU A 12 3.28 -4.08 -5.95
CA LEU A 12 3.30 -3.09 -4.88
C LEU A 12 4.65 -3.02 -4.17
N GLU A 13 5.00 -1.83 -3.69
CA GLU A 13 6.13 -1.59 -2.78
C GLU A 13 5.83 -0.38 -1.88
N LEU A 14 6.52 -0.28 -0.74
CA LEU A 14 6.49 0.97 0.05
C LEU A 14 7.38 2.00 -0.66
N PRO A 15 6.77 3.09 -1.17
CA PRO A 15 7.53 4.09 -1.91
C PRO A 15 8.58 4.76 -1.02
N ARG A 16 9.74 5.07 -1.59
CA ARG A 16 10.79 5.88 -0.93
C ARG A 16 11.23 5.38 0.44
N ILE A 17 11.14 4.08 0.67
CA ILE A 17 11.67 3.47 1.90
C ILE A 17 13.18 3.67 1.97
N GLN A 18 13.67 4.19 3.09
CA GLN A 18 15.08 4.49 3.30
C GLN A 18 15.63 3.64 4.44
N PRO A 19 16.90 3.20 4.37
CA PRO A 19 17.58 2.65 5.53
C PRO A 19 17.69 3.72 6.62
N LYS A 20 17.02 3.54 7.76
CA LYS A 20 16.95 4.52 8.85
C LYS A 20 17.62 4.04 10.14
N SER A 21 18.18 2.84 10.18
CA SER A 21 18.86 2.31 11.35
C SER A 21 20.30 2.79 11.40
N ALA A 22 20.71 3.39 12.52
CA ALA A 22 22.09 3.77 12.79
C ALA A 22 22.99 2.53 13.05
N ASP A 23 22.42 1.44 13.52
CA ASP A 23 23.05 0.14 13.64
C ASP A 23 22.74 -0.68 12.40
N ASN A 24 23.77 -1.06 11.64
CA ASN A 24 23.69 -1.93 10.47
C ASN A 24 23.25 -3.36 10.87
N ILE A 25 22.07 -3.50 11.46
CA ILE A 25 21.44 -4.79 11.67
C ILE A 25 20.91 -5.24 10.32
N ILE A 26 21.70 -6.09 9.67
CA ILE A 26 21.34 -6.69 8.40
C ILE A 26 20.44 -7.88 8.72
N THR A 27 19.14 -7.71 8.52
CA THR A 27 18.21 -8.85 8.58
C THR A 27 18.32 -9.63 7.28
N THR A 28 18.72 -10.88 7.40
CA THR A 28 18.80 -11.79 6.26
C THR A 28 17.40 -12.37 6.00
N LYS A 29 16.73 -11.87 4.96
CA LYS A 29 15.44 -12.45 4.53
C LYS A 29 15.68 -13.56 3.52
N GLU A 30 15.22 -14.75 3.86
CA GLU A 30 15.20 -15.89 2.95
C GLU A 30 13.82 -15.95 2.27
N LYS A 31 13.77 -15.66 0.97
CA LYS A 31 12.54 -15.80 0.18
C LYS A 31 12.74 -16.88 -0.90
N TYR A 32 11.68 -17.67 -1.17
CA TYR A 32 11.62 -18.62 -2.28
C TYR A 32 11.45 -17.93 -3.65
N THR A 33 12.22 -16.90 -3.91
CA THR A 33 12.19 -16.14 -5.18
C THR A 33 13.27 -16.56 -6.16
N GLY A 34 14.24 -17.34 -5.69
CA GLY A 34 15.31 -17.88 -6.53
C GLY A 34 14.84 -19.04 -7.41
N VAL A 35 15.58 -19.27 -8.47
CA VAL A 35 15.36 -20.41 -9.39
C VAL A 35 16.65 -21.17 -9.57
N SER A 36 16.65 -22.44 -9.17
CA SER A 36 17.77 -23.35 -9.36
C SER A 36 17.53 -24.30 -10.54
N ARG A 37 18.62 -24.88 -11.03
CA ARG A 37 18.58 -25.97 -12.03
C ARG A 37 18.41 -27.35 -11.38
N THR A 38 18.66 -27.44 -10.08
CA THR A 38 18.56 -28.66 -9.28
C THR A 38 17.74 -28.38 -8.02
N GLY A 39 16.97 -29.35 -7.57
CA GLY A 39 16.15 -29.25 -6.37
C GLY A 39 15.23 -30.46 -6.21
N PRO A 40 14.58 -30.60 -5.05
CA PRO A 40 13.59 -31.65 -4.84
C PRO A 40 12.37 -31.44 -5.75
N GLU A 41 11.72 -32.53 -6.12
CA GLU A 41 10.57 -32.55 -7.02
C GLU A 41 9.39 -31.68 -6.50
N SER A 42 9.22 -31.62 -5.18
CA SER A 42 8.20 -30.79 -4.52
C SER A 42 8.37 -29.28 -4.76
N LEU A 43 9.57 -28.84 -5.12
CA LEU A 43 9.88 -27.46 -5.43
C LEU A 43 9.97 -27.17 -6.94
N ARG A 44 9.54 -28.12 -7.78
CA ARG A 44 9.57 -27.92 -9.23
C ARG A 44 8.72 -26.72 -9.65
N HIS A 45 9.32 -25.81 -10.40
CA HIS A 45 8.67 -24.64 -10.95
C HIS A 45 8.07 -24.94 -12.33
N PHE A 46 6.88 -25.53 -12.39
CA PHE A 46 6.26 -26.00 -13.63
C PHE A 46 6.24 -24.95 -14.73
N LYS A 47 5.71 -23.74 -14.45
CA LYS A 47 5.61 -22.66 -15.45
C LYS A 47 6.94 -22.33 -16.12
N ARG A 48 8.03 -22.22 -15.36
CA ARG A 48 9.37 -21.94 -15.91
C ARG A 48 9.97 -23.14 -16.64
N THR A 49 9.74 -24.34 -16.14
CA THR A 49 10.15 -25.59 -16.80
C THR A 49 9.51 -25.71 -18.19
N PHE A 50 8.19 -25.59 -18.27
CA PHE A 50 7.46 -25.67 -19.53
C PHE A 50 7.80 -24.52 -20.49
N LYS A 51 7.96 -23.28 -20.00
CA LYS A 51 8.39 -22.15 -20.82
C LYS A 51 9.78 -22.38 -21.42
N ARG A 52 10.68 -23.03 -20.70
CA ARG A 52 12.02 -23.37 -21.21
C ARG A 52 11.97 -24.51 -22.23
N ALA A 53 11.18 -25.57 -21.95
CA ALA A 53 10.95 -26.65 -22.90
C ALA A 53 10.38 -26.14 -24.23
N LEU A 54 9.37 -25.26 -24.19
CA LEU A 54 8.80 -24.62 -25.38
C LEU A 54 9.86 -23.84 -26.16
N ARG A 55 10.63 -23.00 -25.47
CA ARG A 55 11.71 -22.23 -26.14
C ARG A 55 12.74 -23.14 -26.81
N ARG A 56 13.13 -24.24 -26.14
CA ARG A 56 14.05 -25.23 -26.73
C ARG A 56 13.43 -25.90 -27.96
N GLN A 57 12.19 -26.39 -27.88
CA GLN A 57 11.52 -27.05 -29.01
C GLN A 57 11.36 -26.13 -30.22
N ILE A 58 11.03 -24.83 -29.99
CA ILE A 58 10.97 -23.84 -31.06
C ILE A 58 12.36 -23.64 -31.69
N SER A 59 13.40 -23.45 -30.88
CA SER A 59 14.76 -23.20 -31.38
C SER A 59 15.39 -24.41 -32.07
N THR A 60 14.96 -25.63 -31.76
CA THR A 60 15.43 -26.86 -32.41
C THR A 60 14.55 -27.33 -33.56
N GLY A 61 13.49 -26.58 -33.91
CA GLY A 61 12.55 -26.95 -34.96
C GLY A 61 11.62 -28.13 -34.62
N ASN A 62 11.60 -28.57 -33.37
CA ASN A 62 10.81 -29.72 -32.91
C ASN A 62 9.42 -29.34 -32.36
N TYR A 63 9.02 -28.09 -32.55
CA TYR A 63 7.68 -27.61 -32.15
C TYR A 63 6.75 -27.60 -33.36
N ALA A 64 5.67 -28.37 -33.30
CA ALA A 64 4.63 -28.42 -34.32
C ALA A 64 3.42 -27.60 -33.83
N PRO A 65 3.07 -26.47 -34.50
CA PRO A 65 1.90 -25.67 -34.10
C PRO A 65 0.57 -26.42 -34.21
N ASP A 66 0.47 -27.39 -35.12
CA ASP A 66 -0.75 -28.19 -35.36
C ASP A 66 -0.93 -29.33 -34.35
N ASP A 67 0.14 -29.71 -33.61
CA ASP A 67 0.09 -30.68 -32.50
C ASP A 67 0.99 -30.16 -31.35
N PRO A 68 0.51 -29.19 -30.56
CA PRO A 68 1.34 -28.47 -29.60
C PRO A 68 1.65 -29.30 -28.35
N ARG A 69 2.60 -30.21 -28.43
CA ARG A 69 3.07 -31.01 -27.29
C ARG A 69 4.38 -30.43 -26.74
N ILE A 70 4.33 -29.91 -25.52
CA ILE A 70 5.50 -29.44 -24.82
C ILE A 70 6.05 -30.57 -23.94
N ILE A 71 7.22 -31.09 -24.29
CA ILE A 71 7.89 -32.19 -23.58
C ILE A 71 9.14 -31.65 -22.88
N PRO A 72 9.06 -31.41 -21.55
CA PRO A 72 10.23 -31.01 -20.77
C PRO A 72 11.23 -32.15 -20.65
N ILE A 73 12.52 -31.83 -20.80
CA ILE A 73 13.63 -32.72 -20.49
C ILE A 73 14.35 -32.23 -19.21
N LYS A 74 15.32 -32.99 -18.73
CA LYS A 74 16.03 -32.70 -17.48
C LYS A 74 16.70 -31.31 -17.47
N GLU A 75 17.23 -30.87 -18.61
CA GLU A 75 17.86 -29.56 -18.77
C GLU A 75 16.86 -28.38 -18.68
N ASP A 76 15.58 -28.64 -18.96
CA ASP A 76 14.52 -27.64 -18.87
C ASP A 76 14.04 -27.43 -17.44
N GLN A 77 14.28 -28.41 -16.56
CA GLN A 77 13.79 -28.37 -15.18
C GLN A 77 14.29 -27.15 -14.43
N ARG A 78 13.37 -26.53 -13.69
CA ARG A 78 13.62 -25.39 -12.80
C ARG A 78 12.91 -25.65 -11.50
N TYR A 79 13.59 -25.30 -10.42
CA TYR A 79 13.13 -25.50 -9.06
C TYR A 79 13.11 -24.16 -8.33
N ARG A 80 12.13 -23.95 -7.47
CA ARG A 80 12.12 -22.82 -6.55
C ARG A 80 13.31 -23.00 -5.60
N SER A 81 14.06 -21.94 -5.38
CA SER A 81 15.19 -21.94 -4.45
C SER A 81 15.12 -20.75 -3.52
N TRP A 82 15.75 -20.89 -2.40
CA TRP A 82 15.97 -19.80 -1.48
C TRP A 82 16.90 -18.77 -2.10
N LYS A 83 16.55 -17.52 -1.98
CA LYS A 83 17.46 -16.41 -2.21
C LYS A 83 17.56 -15.65 -0.91
N SER A 84 18.72 -15.67 -0.30
CA SER A 84 19.06 -14.81 0.81
C SER A 84 19.25 -13.40 0.28
N THR A 85 18.42 -12.47 0.73
CA THR A 85 18.57 -11.05 0.44
C THR A 85 18.82 -10.36 1.77
N GLN A 86 19.97 -9.72 1.89
CA GLN A 86 20.24 -8.83 3.01
C GLN A 86 19.40 -7.59 2.82
N SER A 87 18.50 -7.35 3.76
CA SER A 87 17.70 -6.11 3.83
C SER A 87 18.15 -5.34 5.07
N PRO A 88 18.51 -4.07 4.96
CA PRO A 88 18.70 -3.26 6.16
C PRO A 88 17.40 -3.27 6.96
N ASP A 89 17.51 -3.32 8.28
CA ASP A 89 16.36 -3.19 9.16
C ASP A 89 15.78 -1.79 9.00
N THR A 90 14.59 -1.72 8.43
CA THR A 90 13.92 -0.46 8.13
C THR A 90 12.68 -0.35 8.99
N ARG A 91 12.76 0.50 10.01
CA ARG A 91 11.57 0.84 10.79
C ARG A 91 10.62 1.65 9.94
N ALA A 92 9.36 1.22 9.88
CA ALA A 92 8.32 1.94 9.17
C ALA A 92 7.03 1.97 9.99
N VAL A 93 6.29 3.07 9.88
CA VAL A 93 4.94 3.20 10.43
C VAL A 93 3.99 3.63 9.31
N VAL A 94 2.80 3.02 9.29
CA VAL A 94 1.70 3.42 8.40
C VAL A 94 0.54 3.91 9.27
N ILE A 95 0.18 5.17 9.10
CA ILE A 95 -0.91 5.84 9.83
C ILE A 95 -2.11 5.90 8.88
N TYR A 96 -3.16 5.18 9.24
CA TYR A 96 -4.43 5.19 8.53
C TYR A 96 -5.35 6.25 9.15
N MET A 97 -5.91 7.11 8.31
CA MET A 97 -6.92 8.10 8.70
C MET A 97 -8.19 7.83 7.92
N MET A 98 -9.31 7.62 8.61
CA MET A 98 -10.61 7.38 7.98
C MET A 98 -11.61 8.45 8.42
N ASP A 99 -12.21 9.08 7.43
CA ASP A 99 -13.37 9.93 7.61
C ASP A 99 -14.59 9.07 7.96
N VAL A 100 -15.23 9.41 9.07
CA VAL A 100 -16.46 8.76 9.54
C VAL A 100 -17.63 9.74 9.60
N SER A 101 -17.52 10.89 8.93
CA SER A 101 -18.54 11.93 8.85
C SER A 101 -19.88 11.43 8.28
N GLY A 102 -20.89 12.28 8.36
CA GLY A 102 -22.25 11.95 7.91
C GLY A 102 -22.39 11.75 6.40
N SER A 103 -21.54 12.38 5.59
CA SER A 103 -21.48 12.22 4.13
C SER A 103 -20.85 10.88 3.72
N MET A 104 -20.02 10.28 4.59
CA MET A 104 -19.49 8.95 4.45
C MET A 104 -20.54 7.91 4.87
N GLY A 105 -21.34 7.44 3.92
CA GLY A 105 -22.33 6.38 4.14
C GLY A 105 -21.69 5.02 4.47
N ASP A 106 -22.54 4.01 4.74
CA ASP A 106 -22.07 2.66 5.07
C ASP A 106 -21.25 2.01 3.95
N GLU A 107 -21.62 2.28 2.70
CA GLU A 107 -20.91 1.78 1.53
C GLU A 107 -19.51 2.40 1.41
N GLN A 108 -19.37 3.70 1.59
CA GLN A 108 -18.11 4.41 1.55
C GLN A 108 -17.17 3.92 2.66
N LYS A 109 -17.68 3.80 3.88
CA LYS A 109 -16.92 3.24 5.01
C LYS A 109 -16.51 1.79 4.77
N GLU A 110 -17.33 1.00 4.08
CA GLU A 110 -16.98 -0.38 3.72
C GLU A 110 -15.87 -0.43 2.67
N ILE A 111 -15.91 0.42 1.64
CA ILE A 111 -14.84 0.56 0.65
C ILE A 111 -13.51 0.88 1.33
N VAL A 112 -13.48 1.86 2.24
CA VAL A 112 -12.27 2.22 3.00
C VAL A 112 -11.76 1.05 3.83
N ARG A 113 -12.65 0.32 4.52
CA ARG A 113 -12.26 -0.85 5.33
C ARG A 113 -11.65 -1.96 4.48
N ILE A 114 -12.26 -2.26 3.34
CA ILE A 114 -11.73 -3.28 2.41
C ILE A 114 -10.36 -2.85 1.89
N GLN A 115 -10.22 -1.60 1.45
CA GLN A 115 -8.96 -1.07 0.95
C GLN A 115 -7.86 -1.10 2.01
N SER A 116 -8.14 -0.56 3.20
CA SER A 116 -7.20 -0.55 4.33
C SER A 116 -6.83 -1.96 4.79
N PHE A 117 -7.79 -2.90 4.80
CA PHE A 117 -7.55 -4.30 5.13
C PHE A 117 -6.56 -4.96 4.15
N TRP A 118 -6.73 -4.77 2.85
CA TRP A 118 -5.85 -5.34 1.85
C TRP A 118 -4.45 -4.73 1.90
N ILE A 119 -4.33 -3.41 2.10
CA ILE A 119 -3.05 -2.73 2.31
C ILE A 119 -2.36 -3.32 3.54
N ASN A 120 -3.06 -3.44 4.68
CA ASN A 120 -2.51 -3.97 5.92
C ASN A 120 -2.09 -5.44 5.79
N ALA A 121 -2.91 -6.28 5.16
CA ALA A 121 -2.59 -7.68 4.89
C ALA A 121 -1.35 -7.83 4.00
N TRP A 122 -1.23 -7.00 2.95
CA TRP A 122 -0.06 -6.96 2.08
C TRP A 122 1.19 -6.49 2.83
N LEU A 123 1.10 -5.44 3.65
CA LEU A 123 2.21 -4.93 4.45
C LEU A 123 2.76 -6.01 5.39
N ARG A 124 1.88 -6.65 6.16
CA ARG A 124 2.26 -7.74 7.10
C ARG A 124 2.88 -8.95 6.40
N SER A 125 2.49 -9.21 5.15
CA SER A 125 3.05 -10.31 4.36
C SER A 125 4.44 -10.01 3.78
N ASN A 126 4.74 -8.74 3.51
CA ASN A 126 5.96 -8.35 2.79
C ASN A 126 7.02 -7.68 3.66
N TYR A 127 6.64 -7.12 4.78
CA TYR A 127 7.53 -6.37 5.67
C TYR A 127 7.40 -6.86 7.11
N GLU A 128 8.53 -7.05 7.78
CA GLU A 128 8.58 -7.33 9.22
C GLU A 128 8.81 -6.03 9.99
N GLY A 129 8.17 -5.89 11.16
CA GLY A 129 8.41 -4.75 12.04
C GLY A 129 7.73 -3.45 11.61
N ILE A 130 6.73 -3.48 10.71
CA ILE A 130 5.91 -2.31 10.43
C ILE A 130 4.94 -2.06 11.57
N ALA A 131 4.97 -0.85 12.12
CA ALA A 131 3.95 -0.35 13.02
C ALA A 131 2.74 0.16 12.22
N THR A 132 1.54 -0.03 12.74
CA THR A 132 0.30 0.52 12.17
C THR A 132 -0.43 1.31 13.23
N ARG A 133 -0.94 2.49 12.88
CA ARG A 133 -1.74 3.36 13.74
C ARG A 133 -3.01 3.75 12.98
N TYR A 134 -4.06 3.97 13.72
CA TYR A 134 -5.38 4.22 13.14
C TYR A 134 -6.02 5.46 13.77
N ILE A 135 -6.46 6.36 12.91
CA ILE A 135 -7.18 7.58 13.26
C ILE A 135 -8.55 7.52 12.59
N VAL A 136 -9.58 7.82 13.33
CA VAL A 136 -10.89 8.14 12.77
C VAL A 136 -11.21 9.60 13.07
N HIS A 137 -11.86 10.26 12.13
CA HIS A 137 -12.25 11.66 12.31
C HIS A 137 -13.63 11.94 11.75
N ASP A 138 -14.31 12.84 12.41
CA ASP A 138 -15.51 13.55 11.98
C ASP A 138 -15.31 15.05 12.28
N ALA A 139 -16.07 15.68 13.14
CA ALA A 139 -15.79 17.02 13.63
C ALA A 139 -14.51 17.08 14.49
N ASP A 140 -14.10 15.94 15.05
CA ASP A 140 -12.91 15.77 15.89
C ASP A 140 -12.17 14.50 15.50
N ALA A 141 -10.86 14.43 15.73
CA ALA A 141 -10.07 13.25 15.42
C ALA A 141 -9.63 12.53 16.69
N ARG A 142 -9.61 11.19 16.64
CA ARG A 142 -9.09 10.38 17.70
C ARG A 142 -8.35 9.15 17.18
N GLU A 143 -7.33 8.77 17.91
CA GLU A 143 -6.70 7.47 17.70
C GLU A 143 -7.59 6.35 18.20
N VAL A 144 -7.65 5.26 17.47
CA VAL A 144 -8.42 4.06 17.81
C VAL A 144 -7.58 2.80 17.56
N ASP A 145 -7.99 1.70 18.17
CA ASP A 145 -7.41 0.40 17.86
C ASP A 145 -7.89 -0.13 16.50
N GLU A 146 -7.17 -1.13 15.97
CA GLU A 146 -7.49 -1.77 14.68
C GLU A 146 -8.95 -2.27 14.63
N ASN A 147 -9.44 -2.89 15.72
CA ASN A 147 -10.79 -3.44 15.77
C ASN A 147 -11.86 -2.34 15.69
N THR A 148 -11.66 -1.24 16.40
CA THR A 148 -12.55 -0.06 16.35
C THR A 148 -12.52 0.58 14.97
N PHE A 149 -11.35 0.76 14.35
CA PHE A 149 -11.22 1.31 12.99
C PHE A 149 -12.06 0.54 11.97
N PHE A 150 -11.99 -0.79 12.00
CA PHE A 150 -12.73 -1.63 11.06
C PHE A 150 -14.21 -1.83 11.38
N ARG A 151 -14.70 -1.35 12.54
CA ARG A 151 -16.09 -1.58 12.97
C ARG A 151 -16.87 -0.30 13.28
N THR A 152 -16.22 0.85 13.36
CA THR A 152 -16.92 2.09 13.72
C THR A 152 -18.03 2.44 12.73
N ARG A 153 -19.18 2.87 13.27
CA ARG A 153 -20.35 3.30 12.48
C ARG A 153 -20.78 4.73 12.85
N GLU A 154 -19.86 5.46 13.46
CA GLU A 154 -20.15 6.83 13.88
C GLU A 154 -20.43 7.72 12.69
N SER A 155 -21.13 8.83 12.95
CA SER A 155 -21.51 9.83 11.97
C SER A 155 -21.55 11.19 12.68
N GLY A 156 -20.80 12.16 12.16
CA GLY A 156 -20.70 13.51 12.71
C GLY A 156 -20.49 14.55 11.63
N GLY A 157 -20.04 15.73 12.01
CA GLY A 157 -19.57 16.76 11.08
C GLY A 157 -18.26 16.36 10.43
N THR A 158 -17.65 17.25 9.62
CA THR A 158 -16.35 16.96 8.98
C THR A 158 -15.38 18.10 9.25
N MET A 159 -14.26 17.78 9.89
CA MET A 159 -13.10 18.66 10.06
C MET A 159 -11.81 17.89 9.80
N ILE A 160 -11.37 17.89 8.56
CA ILE A 160 -10.18 17.12 8.12
C ILE A 160 -8.92 17.57 8.85
N SER A 161 -8.80 18.89 9.16
CA SER A 161 -7.63 19.40 9.89
C SER A 161 -7.43 18.77 11.26
N SER A 162 -8.49 18.27 11.90
CA SER A 162 -8.39 17.57 13.18
C SER A 162 -7.54 16.29 13.06
N ALA A 163 -7.75 15.51 11.98
CA ALA A 163 -6.98 14.31 11.69
C ALA A 163 -5.50 14.63 11.39
N TYR A 164 -5.24 15.68 10.64
CA TYR A 164 -3.87 16.10 10.31
C TYR A 164 -3.09 16.61 11.53
N LYS A 165 -3.76 17.36 12.43
CA LYS A 165 -3.17 17.78 13.71
C LYS A 165 -2.79 16.57 14.55
N LEU A 166 -3.71 15.62 14.72
CA LEU A 166 -3.47 14.41 15.50
C LEU A 166 -2.35 13.56 14.88
N CYS A 167 -2.35 13.39 13.56
CA CYS A 167 -1.28 12.67 12.84
C CYS A 167 0.09 13.34 13.07
N ARG A 168 0.18 14.67 12.94
CA ARG A 168 1.40 15.44 13.22
C ARG A 168 1.89 15.23 14.64
N ASP A 169 1.00 15.37 15.62
CA ASP A 169 1.34 15.27 17.04
C ASP A 169 1.79 13.86 17.40
N MET A 170 1.15 12.83 16.82
CA MET A 170 1.54 11.43 16.94
C MET A 170 2.93 11.16 16.34
N ILE A 171 3.22 11.70 15.17
CA ILE A 171 4.55 11.61 14.55
C ILE A 171 5.62 12.25 15.44
N ALA A 172 5.35 13.45 15.93
CA ALA A 172 6.28 14.18 16.77
C ALA A 172 6.58 13.45 18.10
N ALA A 173 5.58 12.77 18.67
CA ALA A 173 5.73 12.07 19.94
C ALA A 173 6.43 10.70 19.81
N ASP A 174 6.04 9.90 18.79
CA ASP A 174 6.38 8.47 18.77
C ASP A 174 7.33 8.07 17.63
N TYR A 175 7.47 8.88 16.58
CA TYR A 175 8.14 8.48 15.34
C TYR A 175 9.17 9.51 14.85
N PRO A 176 10.36 9.61 15.48
CA PRO A 176 11.41 10.49 15.01
C PRO A 176 11.75 10.25 13.54
N VAL A 177 11.67 11.28 12.71
CA VAL A 177 11.86 11.21 11.25
C VAL A 177 13.24 10.64 10.86
N ALA A 178 14.25 10.80 11.70
CA ALA A 178 15.58 10.25 11.49
C ALA A 178 15.63 8.71 11.60
N GLU A 179 14.70 8.12 12.36
CA GLU A 179 14.69 6.68 12.69
C GLU A 179 13.59 5.89 11.98
N TRP A 180 12.52 6.57 11.55
CA TRP A 180 11.34 5.95 10.98
C TRP A 180 11.06 6.37 9.54
N ASN A 181 10.62 5.42 8.72
CA ASN A 181 9.94 5.71 7.48
C ASN A 181 8.45 5.87 7.77
N ILE A 182 7.88 7.01 7.46
CA ILE A 182 6.53 7.37 7.89
C ILE A 182 5.63 7.51 6.68
N TYR A 183 4.52 6.79 6.71
CA TYR A 183 3.50 6.78 5.67
C TYR A 183 2.16 7.17 6.28
N ALA A 184 1.44 8.07 5.64
CA ALA A 184 0.09 8.45 6.04
C ALA A 184 -0.88 8.18 4.89
N LEU A 185 -1.94 7.45 5.16
CA LEU A 185 -2.99 7.13 4.20
C LEU A 185 -4.31 7.70 4.70
N HIS A 186 -4.89 8.61 3.96
CA HIS A 186 -6.14 9.26 4.31
C HIS A 186 -7.24 8.90 3.32
N PHE A 187 -8.39 8.52 3.85
CA PHE A 187 -9.57 8.09 3.13
C PHE A 187 -10.76 8.95 3.53
N SER A 188 -11.36 9.67 2.58
CA SER A 188 -12.48 10.58 2.80
C SER A 188 -13.28 10.71 1.50
N ASP A 189 -14.51 11.19 1.56
CA ASP A 189 -15.28 11.59 0.38
C ASP A 189 -14.97 13.03 -0.08
N GLY A 190 -14.05 13.70 0.62
CA GLY A 190 -13.61 15.05 0.29
C GLY A 190 -14.62 16.13 0.61
N ASP A 191 -15.64 15.82 1.42
CA ASP A 191 -16.51 16.83 2.00
C ASP A 191 -15.85 17.41 3.25
N ASN A 192 -15.65 18.72 3.26
CA ASN A 192 -14.99 19.42 4.36
C ASN A 192 -15.55 20.83 4.47
N TRP A 193 -15.46 21.43 5.63
CA TRP A 193 -15.82 22.83 5.78
C TRP A 193 -14.85 23.71 4.99
N ALA A 194 -15.40 24.64 4.19
CA ALA A 194 -14.60 25.45 3.27
C ALA A 194 -13.48 26.24 3.96
N ASP A 195 -13.69 26.69 5.19
CA ASP A 195 -12.69 27.42 5.97
C ASP A 195 -11.57 26.50 6.49
N ASP A 196 -11.85 25.20 6.63
CA ASP A 196 -10.88 24.19 7.12
C ASP A 196 -9.88 23.75 6.05
N ASP A 197 -10.23 23.81 4.76
CA ASP A 197 -9.34 23.41 3.66
C ASP A 197 -8.00 24.15 3.70
N THR A 198 -8.03 25.46 3.99
CA THR A 198 -6.80 26.26 4.08
C THR A 198 -5.91 25.76 5.20
N GLN A 199 -6.48 25.41 6.35
CA GLN A 199 -5.75 24.86 7.49
C GLN A 199 -5.21 23.47 7.19
N CYS A 200 -6.01 22.61 6.54
CA CYS A 200 -5.59 21.28 6.10
C CYS A 200 -4.37 21.35 5.20
N LEU A 201 -4.42 22.20 4.18
CA LEU A 201 -3.34 22.36 3.21
C LEU A 201 -2.06 22.94 3.83
N ALA A 202 -2.19 23.86 4.81
CA ALA A 202 -1.07 24.38 5.55
C ALA A 202 -0.39 23.28 6.39
N ILE A 203 -1.14 22.56 7.22
CA ILE A 203 -0.61 21.46 8.06
C ILE A 203 0.00 20.37 7.19
N LEU A 204 -0.69 19.99 6.12
CA LEU A 204 -0.18 18.96 5.21
C LEU A 204 1.12 19.41 4.55
N GLY A 205 1.17 20.62 4.00
CA GLY A 205 2.32 21.12 3.24
C GLY A 205 3.54 21.49 4.10
N GLU A 206 3.30 22.04 5.28
CA GLU A 206 4.35 22.62 6.12
C GLU A 206 4.83 21.67 7.23
N ASP A 207 3.90 20.87 7.80
CA ASP A 207 4.22 20.01 8.94
C ASP A 207 4.35 18.52 8.53
N LEU A 208 3.37 17.97 7.78
CA LEU A 208 3.32 16.54 7.51
C LEU A 208 4.23 16.11 6.37
N LEU A 209 4.15 16.74 5.20
CA LEU A 209 4.93 16.32 4.03
C LEU A 209 6.44 16.30 4.25
N PRO A 210 7.05 17.24 5.01
CA PRO A 210 8.47 17.16 5.33
C PRO A 210 8.87 15.94 6.17
N ALA A 211 7.92 15.40 6.96
CA ALA A 211 8.13 14.24 7.82
C ALA A 211 7.80 12.90 7.15
N LEU A 212 6.97 12.92 6.09
CA LEU A 212 6.44 11.72 5.46
C LEU A 212 7.28 11.26 4.27
N ASN A 213 7.48 9.94 4.16
CA ASN A 213 7.97 9.31 2.94
C ASN A 213 6.88 9.35 1.85
N LEU A 214 5.61 9.15 2.24
CA LEU A 214 4.46 9.25 1.37
C LEU A 214 3.23 9.70 2.15
N PHE A 215 2.47 10.60 1.55
CA PHE A 215 1.08 10.89 1.88
C PHE A 215 0.19 10.38 0.75
N GLY A 216 -0.66 9.41 1.04
CA GLY A 216 -1.67 8.88 0.12
C GLY A 216 -3.05 9.39 0.49
N TYR A 217 -3.74 10.03 -0.45
CA TYR A 217 -5.13 10.43 -0.29
C TYR A 217 -6.00 9.65 -1.27
N ALA A 218 -6.97 8.90 -0.74
CA ALA A 218 -7.96 8.18 -1.53
C ALA A 218 -9.34 8.79 -1.31
N GLN A 219 -9.88 9.43 -2.35
CA GLN A 219 -11.21 10.00 -2.32
C GLN A 219 -12.24 8.97 -2.75
N VAL A 220 -13.10 8.59 -1.80
CA VAL A 220 -14.22 7.68 -2.05
C VAL A 220 -15.41 8.47 -2.54
N HIS A 221 -16.01 8.03 -3.63
CA HIS A 221 -17.18 8.74 -4.16
C HIS A 221 -18.38 8.57 -3.25
N SER A 222 -18.98 9.69 -2.84
CA SER A 222 -20.20 9.71 -2.06
C SER A 222 -21.25 10.57 -2.77
N PRO A 223 -22.51 10.11 -2.83
CA PRO A 223 -23.60 10.94 -3.37
C PRO A 223 -23.93 12.17 -2.50
N TYR A 224 -23.37 12.21 -1.29
CA TYR A 224 -23.63 13.26 -0.30
C TYR A 224 -22.42 14.18 -0.08
N GLY A 225 -21.23 13.78 -0.53
CA GLY A 225 -20.00 14.53 -0.38
C GLY A 225 -19.75 15.50 -1.53
N SER A 226 -19.09 16.63 -1.25
CA SER A 226 -18.75 17.64 -2.26
C SER A 226 -17.59 17.24 -3.17
N GLY A 227 -16.71 16.34 -2.71
CA GLY A 227 -15.52 15.89 -3.42
C GLY A 227 -14.45 16.95 -3.66
N ARG A 228 -14.59 18.16 -3.12
CA ARG A 228 -13.74 19.32 -3.46
C ARG A 228 -12.33 19.27 -2.88
N PHE A 229 -12.12 18.52 -1.82
CA PHE A 229 -10.83 18.51 -1.13
C PHE A 229 -9.71 17.92 -1.98
N LEU A 230 -10.00 16.90 -2.82
CA LEU A 230 -9.03 16.36 -3.78
C LEU A 230 -8.49 17.43 -4.74
N ASP A 231 -9.38 18.26 -5.28
CA ASP A 231 -8.99 19.35 -6.19
C ASP A 231 -8.18 20.44 -5.46
N ALA A 232 -8.51 20.70 -4.19
CA ALA A 232 -7.73 21.60 -3.36
C ALA A 232 -6.30 21.09 -3.13
N ILE A 233 -6.12 19.79 -2.85
CA ILE A 233 -4.79 19.18 -2.74
C ILE A 233 -4.06 19.23 -4.09
N LYS A 234 -4.72 18.82 -5.18
CA LYS A 234 -4.14 18.83 -6.54
C LYS A 234 -3.59 20.21 -6.90
N SER A 235 -4.38 21.26 -6.65
CA SER A 235 -4.02 22.63 -7.05
C SER A 235 -2.87 23.23 -6.23
N ARG A 236 -2.77 22.90 -4.95
CA ARG A 236 -1.78 23.51 -4.03
C ARG A 236 -0.53 22.67 -3.82
N LEU A 237 -0.67 21.35 -3.80
CA LEU A 237 0.37 20.42 -3.37
C LEU A 237 0.65 19.31 -4.39
N GLY A 238 -0.06 19.26 -5.52
CA GLY A 238 0.06 18.19 -6.51
C GLY A 238 1.43 18.02 -7.15
N GLU A 239 2.29 19.05 -7.10
CA GLU A 239 3.67 18.97 -7.59
C GLU A 239 4.64 18.31 -6.58
N ARG A 240 4.19 18.08 -5.35
CA ARG A 240 5.02 17.44 -4.32
C ARG A 240 5.21 15.95 -4.65
N LYS A 241 6.47 15.52 -4.68
CA LYS A 241 6.82 14.14 -5.08
C LYS A 241 6.31 13.05 -4.12
N ASN A 242 6.04 13.39 -2.86
CA ASN A 242 5.60 12.46 -1.82
C ASN A 242 4.09 12.56 -1.53
N ILE A 243 3.31 13.08 -2.46
CA ILE A 243 1.85 12.98 -2.46
C ILE A 243 1.41 12.06 -3.58
N VAL A 244 0.49 11.17 -3.25
CA VAL A 244 -0.22 10.34 -4.22
C VAL A 244 -1.72 10.46 -3.98
N LEU A 245 -2.45 10.74 -5.04
CA LEU A 245 -3.89 10.96 -5.02
C LEU A 245 -4.58 9.87 -5.83
N SER A 246 -5.65 9.33 -5.29
CA SER A 246 -6.46 8.30 -5.94
C SER A 246 -7.94 8.59 -5.77
N GLU A 247 -8.73 8.25 -6.77
CA GLU A 247 -10.19 8.27 -6.73
C GLU A 247 -10.71 6.84 -6.65
N VAL A 248 -11.74 6.63 -5.80
CA VAL A 248 -12.36 5.33 -5.59
C VAL A 248 -13.87 5.48 -5.81
N PRO A 249 -14.32 5.44 -7.07
CA PRO A 249 -15.73 5.61 -7.39
C PRO A 249 -16.62 4.47 -6.86
N ASP A 250 -16.08 3.25 -6.80
CA ASP A 250 -16.81 2.05 -6.42
C ASP A 250 -15.88 0.97 -5.84
N ARG A 251 -16.46 -0.19 -5.48
CA ARG A 251 -15.70 -1.33 -4.94
C ARG A 251 -14.75 -1.97 -5.94
N GLU A 252 -15.05 -1.92 -7.23
CA GLU A 252 -14.24 -2.53 -8.28
C GLU A 252 -12.93 -1.75 -8.46
N SER A 253 -12.95 -0.46 -8.17
CA SER A 253 -11.81 0.46 -8.25
C SER A 253 -10.82 0.35 -7.08
N ILE A 254 -11.14 -0.41 -6.02
CA ILE A 254 -10.29 -0.55 -4.82
C ILE A 254 -8.88 -1.02 -5.19
N LEU A 255 -8.76 -2.04 -6.05
CA LEU A 255 -7.47 -2.60 -6.44
C LEU A 255 -6.61 -1.59 -7.19
N ASP A 256 -7.20 -0.85 -8.11
CA ASP A 256 -6.49 0.16 -8.89
C ASP A 256 -6.07 1.34 -8.00
N SER A 257 -6.89 1.69 -7.02
CA SER A 257 -6.52 2.68 -6.02
C SER A 257 -5.35 2.23 -5.14
N ILE A 258 -5.32 0.97 -4.69
CA ILE A 258 -4.18 0.40 -3.95
C ILE A 258 -2.90 0.46 -4.80
N LYS A 259 -2.99 0.10 -6.09
CA LYS A 259 -1.86 0.19 -7.03
C LYS A 259 -1.42 1.64 -7.24
N THR A 260 -2.34 2.57 -7.28
CA THR A 260 -2.02 4.00 -7.38
C THR A 260 -1.29 4.49 -6.14
N LEU A 261 -1.72 4.08 -4.94
CA LEU A 261 -1.13 4.53 -3.68
C LEU A 261 0.25 3.90 -3.39
N LEU A 262 0.46 2.63 -3.78
CA LEU A 262 1.59 1.81 -3.38
C LEU A 262 2.26 1.09 -4.56
N GLY A 263 2.01 1.51 -5.79
CA GLY A 263 2.62 0.89 -6.97
C GLY A 263 4.12 1.13 -7.07
N LYS A 264 4.82 0.23 -7.74
CA LYS A 264 6.26 0.36 -7.99
C LYS A 264 6.54 1.54 -8.91
N GLY A 265 7.53 2.34 -8.54
CA GLY A 265 8.00 3.46 -9.35
C GLY A 265 7.39 4.82 -8.98
N LEU A 266 6.72 4.93 -7.83
CA LEU A 266 6.23 6.18 -7.24
C LEU A 266 7.34 7.05 -6.64
#